data_3bc1a4ac6c60b972b670bf69b1120225
#
_entry.id   3bc1a4ac6c60b972b670bf69b1120225
#
_cell.length_a   1.000
_cell.length_b   1.000
_cell.length_c   1.000
_cell.angle_alpha   90.00
_cell.angle_beta   90.00
_cell.angle_gamma   90.00
#
_symmetry.space_group_name_H-M   'P 1'
#
loop_
_entity.id
_entity.type
_entity.pdbx_description
1 polymer ?
#
loop_
_entity_poly.entity_id
_entity_poly.type
_entity_poly.pdbx_seq_one_letter_code
_entity_poly.pdbx_strand_id
1 'polypeptide(L)'
;MPKPRGRVAIALASAALIALGSSVVSTPSAGADTVDSPLPSEFSDMGAAPAGANDWSCVPSEAHPRPVVLVHGTGSDMATTWTTMAPALAEQGYCVYALDYGAVRTLLDPNKVIWGLGDIPVSAARLGAFIDVVLAQTGAAKVDIVGHSQGGTVARQYLKFNGGVNDADPSASKVENLVTLGGTNHGTNFGGIQQMYLVLAAAGLDQTIISELLFGLTGLGTAGRQQLIGSPTLQRLNAGGEVEPGVRYTVVGTKFDKVVTPPERTFLDGTGSAEVRNMWVQDGCESNTVPHQGLTFDDRVTYIVQTALDPSYADTHTAPCN
;
A
#
# COMPACT_ATOMS: atom_id res chain seq x y z
N MET A 1 17.94 -26.16 65.57
CA MET A 1 17.96 -27.56 66.03
C MET A 1 16.52 -28.09 65.86
N PRO A 2 16.24 -29.31 65.40
CA PRO A 2 17.10 -30.27 64.68
C PRO A 2 16.49 -30.70 63.32
N LYS A 3 17.34 -31.29 62.49
CA LYS A 3 17.11 -32.23 61.38
C LYS A 3 16.52 -33.60 61.92
N PRO A 4 16.36 -34.65 61.09
CA PRO A 4 16.32 -34.91 59.64
C PRO A 4 15.40 -36.11 59.25
N ARG A 5 15.62 -36.65 58.00
CA ARG A 5 15.34 -38.00 57.47
C ARG A 5 14.03 -38.14 56.66
N GLY A 6 13.93 -38.88 55.58
CA GLY A 6 14.84 -39.83 55.00
C GLY A 6 14.36 -40.29 53.61
N ARG A 7 15.28 -40.84 52.85
CA ARG A 7 15.17 -41.46 51.55
C ARG A 7 14.29 -42.74 51.54
N VAL A 8 13.55 -43.01 50.45
CA VAL A 8 13.42 -44.39 49.93
C VAL A 8 13.38 -44.34 48.42
N ALA A 9 14.35 -44.95 47.80
CA ALA A 9 14.36 -45.31 46.39
C ALA A 9 13.73 -46.73 46.26
N ILE A 10 12.91 -46.92 45.26
CA ILE A 10 12.57 -48.30 44.80
C ILE A 10 12.72 -48.28 43.27
N ALA A 11 13.70 -49.01 42.81
CA ALA A 11 13.86 -49.48 41.45
C ALA A 11 13.13 -50.78 41.30
N LEU A 12 12.41 -50.99 40.21
CA LEU A 12 12.05 -52.34 39.76
C LEU A 12 12.07 -52.36 38.21
N ALA A 13 12.64 -53.46 37.76
CA ALA A 13 13.14 -53.71 36.43
C ALA A 13 12.07 -54.37 35.50
N SER A 14 12.29 -54.15 34.23
CA SER A 14 12.21 -55.07 33.09
C SER A 14 10.97 -55.94 32.86
N ALA A 15 10.35 -55.79 31.71
CA ALA A 15 9.99 -56.88 30.81
C ALA A 15 9.86 -56.41 29.36
N ALA A 16 10.74 -56.87 28.51
CA ALA A 16 10.65 -56.72 27.06
C ALA A 16 9.64 -57.76 26.50
N LEU A 17 8.68 -57.28 25.73
CA LEU A 17 7.89 -58.16 24.82
C LEU A 17 8.14 -57.67 23.39
N ILE A 18 8.82 -58.51 22.62
CA ILE A 18 8.98 -58.39 21.18
C ILE A 18 7.69 -58.90 20.54
N ALA A 19 6.92 -58.02 19.95
CA ALA A 19 5.83 -58.38 19.02
C ALA A 19 6.25 -58.04 17.60
N LEU A 20 6.45 -59.08 16.80
CA LEU A 20 6.61 -59.02 15.35
C LEU A 20 5.24 -58.60 14.76
N GLY A 21 5.13 -57.35 14.33
CA GLY A 21 3.97 -56.81 13.64
C GLY A 21 4.34 -56.46 12.20
N SER A 22 3.70 -57.11 11.26
CA SER A 22 3.83 -56.95 9.81
C SER A 22 3.60 -55.50 9.38
N SER A 23 4.62 -54.89 8.75
CA SER A 23 4.55 -53.57 8.18
C SER A 23 3.69 -53.61 6.92
N VAL A 24 2.48 -53.07 7.01
CA VAL A 24 1.70 -52.70 5.84
C VAL A 24 2.29 -51.36 5.35
N VAL A 25 3.02 -51.42 4.24
CA VAL A 25 3.45 -50.20 3.52
C VAL A 25 2.21 -49.61 2.88
N SER A 26 1.62 -48.59 3.54
CA SER A 26 0.64 -47.72 2.92
C SER A 26 1.38 -46.79 1.98
N THR A 27 1.17 -46.95 0.69
CA THR A 27 1.55 -45.94 -0.31
C THR A 27 0.81 -44.64 0.03
N PRO A 28 1.51 -43.50 0.13
CA PRO A 28 0.80 -42.23 0.25
C PRO A 28 0.02 -42.00 -1.04
N SER A 29 -1.29 -41.84 -0.89
CA SER A 29 -2.16 -41.27 -1.90
C SER A 29 -1.61 -39.88 -2.20
N ALA A 30 -1.32 -39.60 -3.46
CA ALA A 30 -1.01 -38.26 -3.92
C ALA A 30 -2.26 -37.37 -3.66
N GLY A 31 -2.29 -36.75 -2.51
CA GLY A 31 -3.18 -35.63 -2.25
C GLY A 31 -2.79 -34.52 -3.23
N ALA A 32 -3.77 -33.93 -3.90
CA ALA A 32 -3.57 -32.72 -4.66
C ALA A 32 -2.88 -31.71 -3.74
N ASP A 33 -1.67 -31.31 -4.13
CA ASP A 33 -0.97 -30.20 -3.49
C ASP A 33 -1.90 -28.99 -3.56
N THR A 34 -2.52 -28.65 -2.43
CA THR A 34 -3.03 -27.31 -2.23
C THR A 34 -1.80 -26.43 -2.27
N VAL A 35 -1.64 -25.67 -3.35
CA VAL A 35 -0.62 -24.65 -3.44
C VAL A 35 -0.89 -23.71 -2.24
N ASP A 36 -0.09 -23.86 -1.18
CA ASP A 36 -0.17 -22.97 -0.02
C ASP A 36 -0.01 -21.55 -0.54
N SER A 37 -1.00 -20.71 -0.27
CA SER A 37 -0.92 -19.29 -0.65
C SER A 37 0.37 -18.71 -0.03
N PRO A 38 1.25 -18.09 -0.81
CA PRO A 38 2.47 -17.49 -0.27
C PRO A 38 2.19 -16.32 0.68
N LEU A 39 0.92 -15.89 0.75
CA LEU A 39 0.50 -14.80 1.62
C LEU A 39 0.37 -15.29 3.07
N PRO A 40 1.07 -14.63 4.02
CA PRO A 40 0.84 -14.80 5.43
C PRO A 40 -0.64 -14.59 5.81
N SER A 41 -1.09 -15.25 6.87
CA SER A 41 -2.49 -15.20 7.33
C SER A 41 -2.99 -13.78 7.63
N GLU A 42 -2.09 -12.84 7.89
CA GLU A 42 -2.42 -11.41 8.10
C GLU A 42 -2.98 -10.70 6.86
N PHE A 43 -2.82 -11.30 5.67
CA PHE A 43 -3.39 -10.81 4.40
C PHE A 43 -4.60 -11.63 3.94
N SER A 44 -5.06 -12.61 4.72
CA SER A 44 -6.20 -13.46 4.37
C SER A 44 -7.55 -12.70 4.34
N ASP A 45 -7.58 -11.50 4.86
CA ASP A 45 -8.75 -10.61 4.90
C ASP A 45 -8.91 -9.74 3.62
N MET A 46 -7.89 -9.70 2.75
CA MET A 46 -7.96 -8.93 1.50
C MET A 46 -9.04 -9.47 0.56
N GLY A 47 -9.59 -8.58 -0.25
CA GLY A 47 -10.52 -8.91 -1.33
C GLY A 47 -9.86 -9.66 -2.50
N ALA A 48 -10.62 -9.88 -3.56
CA ALA A 48 -10.08 -10.43 -4.80
C ALA A 48 -9.15 -9.43 -5.48
N ALA A 49 -8.02 -9.92 -5.99
CA ALA A 49 -7.10 -9.10 -6.76
C ALA A 49 -7.75 -8.69 -8.11
N PRO A 50 -7.42 -7.50 -8.66
CA PRO A 50 -7.81 -7.14 -10.01
C PRO A 50 -7.10 -8.03 -11.02
N ALA A 51 -7.65 -8.13 -12.22
CA ALA A 51 -6.99 -8.85 -13.32
C ALA A 51 -5.57 -8.33 -13.54
N GLY A 52 -4.62 -9.23 -13.74
CA GLY A 52 -3.21 -8.90 -13.95
C GLY A 52 -2.41 -8.65 -12.67
N ALA A 53 -3.02 -8.65 -11.48
CA ALA A 53 -2.31 -8.50 -10.22
C ALA A 53 -2.34 -9.77 -9.37
N ASN A 54 -1.35 -9.87 -8.45
CA ASN A 54 -1.20 -10.92 -7.46
C ASN A 54 -1.03 -12.34 -8.05
N ASP A 55 -0.39 -12.43 -9.22
CA ASP A 55 0.15 -13.70 -9.67
C ASP A 55 1.44 -14.00 -8.90
N TRP A 56 1.33 -14.83 -7.87
CA TRP A 56 2.45 -15.19 -7.00
C TRP A 56 3.45 -16.14 -7.65
N SER A 57 3.19 -16.61 -8.87
CA SER A 57 4.13 -17.36 -9.70
C SER A 57 4.94 -16.46 -10.64
N CYS A 58 4.63 -15.16 -10.70
CA CYS A 58 5.31 -14.21 -11.58
C CYS A 58 6.78 -14.05 -11.19
N VAL A 59 7.65 -14.18 -12.19
CA VAL A 59 9.10 -13.98 -12.06
C VAL A 59 9.48 -12.71 -12.84
N PRO A 60 10.04 -11.68 -12.16
CA PRO A 60 10.49 -10.48 -12.81
C PRO A 60 11.48 -10.76 -13.93
N SER A 61 11.34 -10.11 -15.08
CA SER A 61 12.23 -10.26 -16.23
C SER A 61 13.43 -9.31 -16.13
N GLU A 62 14.43 -9.51 -17.00
CA GLU A 62 15.55 -8.55 -17.11
C GLU A 62 15.08 -7.17 -17.58
N ALA A 63 14.04 -7.10 -18.42
CA ALA A 63 13.45 -5.84 -18.86
C ALA A 63 12.70 -5.12 -17.74
N HIS A 64 12.00 -5.89 -16.90
CA HIS A 64 11.22 -5.37 -15.78
C HIS A 64 11.62 -6.08 -14.47
N PRO A 65 12.82 -5.76 -13.91
CA PRO A 65 13.40 -6.49 -12.78
C PRO A 65 12.73 -6.16 -11.44
N ARG A 66 11.85 -5.16 -11.41
CA ARG A 66 11.16 -4.72 -10.20
C ARG A 66 9.67 -4.97 -10.30
N PRO A 67 9.10 -5.70 -9.33
CA PRO A 67 7.64 -5.79 -9.19
C PRO A 67 7.02 -4.42 -8.95
N VAL A 68 5.80 -4.21 -9.43
CA VAL A 68 5.02 -3.00 -9.19
C VAL A 68 3.98 -3.26 -8.11
N VAL A 69 3.97 -2.46 -7.04
CA VAL A 69 3.00 -2.54 -5.95
C VAL A 69 2.01 -1.39 -6.06
N LEU A 70 0.71 -1.71 -6.19
CA LEU A 70 -0.40 -0.78 -6.38
C LEU A 70 -1.11 -0.53 -5.05
N VAL A 71 -1.23 0.75 -4.66
CA VAL A 71 -1.76 1.18 -3.35
C VAL A 71 -2.96 2.11 -3.56
N HIS A 72 -4.17 1.63 -3.24
CA HIS A 72 -5.44 2.33 -3.50
C HIS A 72 -5.67 3.56 -2.59
N GLY A 73 -6.75 4.30 -2.83
CA GLY A 73 -7.13 5.50 -2.10
C GLY A 73 -8.08 5.25 -0.92
N THR A 74 -8.54 6.36 -0.31
CA THR A 74 -9.50 6.37 0.80
C THR A 74 -10.86 5.81 0.37
N GLY A 75 -11.41 4.89 1.17
CA GLY A 75 -12.75 4.34 0.93
C GLY A 75 -12.86 3.47 -0.33
N SER A 76 -11.74 3.03 -0.88
CA SER A 76 -11.64 2.18 -2.06
C SER A 76 -10.94 0.87 -1.70
N ASP A 77 -10.82 -0.03 -2.66
CA ASP A 77 -10.14 -1.32 -2.54
C ASP A 77 -9.26 -1.59 -3.78
N MET A 78 -8.43 -2.61 -3.70
CA MET A 78 -7.54 -2.99 -4.81
C MET A 78 -8.32 -3.47 -6.04
N ALA A 79 -9.44 -4.19 -5.83
CA ALA A 79 -10.21 -4.81 -6.91
C ALA A 79 -10.84 -3.79 -7.84
N THR A 80 -11.36 -2.68 -7.28
CA THR A 80 -12.06 -1.65 -8.04
C THR A 80 -11.15 -0.53 -8.53
N THR A 81 -10.09 -0.20 -7.78
CA THR A 81 -9.19 0.90 -8.14
C THR A 81 -8.33 0.57 -9.37
N TRP A 82 -7.88 -0.66 -9.53
CA TRP A 82 -6.81 -1.01 -10.46
C TRP A 82 -7.26 -1.82 -11.68
N THR A 83 -8.55 -1.80 -12.00
CA THR A 83 -9.14 -2.60 -13.11
C THR A 83 -8.59 -2.28 -14.50
N THR A 84 -8.04 -1.08 -14.71
CA THR A 84 -7.40 -0.67 -15.97
C THR A 84 -5.88 -0.77 -15.88
N MET A 85 -5.29 -0.21 -14.83
CA MET A 85 -3.84 -0.08 -14.74
C MET A 85 -3.12 -1.40 -14.46
N ALA A 86 -3.70 -2.28 -13.61
CA ALA A 86 -3.06 -3.56 -13.31
C ALA A 86 -2.91 -4.45 -14.55
N PRO A 87 -3.96 -4.71 -15.36
CA PRO A 87 -3.79 -5.48 -16.58
C PRO A 87 -2.86 -4.80 -17.59
N ALA A 88 -2.91 -3.47 -17.74
CA ALA A 88 -2.04 -2.74 -18.66
C ALA A 88 -0.54 -2.89 -18.30
N LEU A 89 -0.19 -2.87 -17.01
CA LEU A 89 1.17 -3.11 -16.55
C LEU A 89 1.57 -4.59 -16.72
N ALA A 90 0.66 -5.52 -16.42
CA ALA A 90 0.91 -6.95 -16.60
C ALA A 90 1.12 -7.32 -18.08
N GLU A 91 0.37 -6.71 -19.01
CA GLU A 91 0.54 -6.88 -20.46
C GLU A 91 1.90 -6.37 -20.95
N GLN A 92 2.50 -5.40 -20.27
CA GLN A 92 3.86 -4.95 -20.52
C GLN A 92 4.94 -5.88 -19.91
N GLY A 93 4.55 -6.91 -19.19
CA GLY A 93 5.46 -7.90 -18.60
C GLY A 93 5.94 -7.56 -17.18
N TYR A 94 5.31 -6.62 -16.49
CA TYR A 94 5.57 -6.39 -15.07
C TYR A 94 4.93 -7.46 -14.21
N CYS A 95 5.60 -7.86 -13.13
CA CYS A 95 4.95 -8.54 -12.02
C CYS A 95 4.21 -7.49 -11.18
N VAL A 96 2.88 -7.54 -11.18
CA VAL A 96 2.03 -6.55 -10.54
C VAL A 96 1.42 -7.13 -9.27
N TYR A 97 1.45 -6.36 -8.19
CA TYR A 97 0.86 -6.72 -6.91
C TYR A 97 0.00 -5.59 -6.38
N ALA A 98 -1.11 -5.93 -5.75
CA ALA A 98 -2.02 -4.97 -5.14
C ALA A 98 -2.46 -5.48 -3.76
N LEU A 99 -2.71 -4.55 -2.83
CA LEU A 99 -3.15 -4.90 -1.49
C LEU A 99 -4.35 -4.06 -1.05
N ASP A 100 -5.14 -4.64 -0.13
CA ASP A 100 -6.11 -3.92 0.68
C ASP A 100 -5.53 -3.58 2.05
N TYR A 101 -5.78 -2.36 2.52
CA TYR A 101 -5.28 -1.86 3.79
C TYR A 101 -6.28 -0.93 4.48
N GLY A 102 -6.07 -0.67 5.78
CA GLY A 102 -6.86 0.29 6.52
C GLY A 102 -8.33 -0.11 6.67
N ALA A 103 -8.58 -1.41 6.92
CA ALA A 103 -9.92 -1.97 7.10
C ALA A 103 -10.69 -1.32 8.24
N VAL A 104 -11.92 -0.91 7.99
CA VAL A 104 -12.90 -0.49 9.00
C VAL A 104 -14.21 -1.21 8.75
N ARG A 105 -14.76 -1.82 9.81
CA ARG A 105 -16.09 -2.44 9.76
C ARG A 105 -17.14 -1.39 10.03
N THR A 106 -18.22 -1.40 9.25
CA THR A 106 -19.31 -0.43 9.44
C THR A 106 -20.16 -0.81 10.64
N LEU A 107 -20.69 0.20 11.36
CA LEU A 107 -21.59 -0.03 12.49
C LEU A 107 -22.94 -0.63 12.07
N LEU A 108 -23.39 -0.30 10.84
CA LEU A 108 -24.69 -0.76 10.32
C LEU A 108 -24.63 -2.19 9.76
N ASP A 109 -23.46 -2.63 9.29
CA ASP A 109 -23.22 -3.99 8.82
C ASP A 109 -21.78 -4.40 9.20
N PRO A 110 -21.62 -5.12 10.33
CA PRO A 110 -20.28 -5.55 10.77
C PRO A 110 -19.57 -6.51 9.82
N ASN A 111 -20.28 -7.10 8.86
CA ASN A 111 -19.68 -7.96 7.83
C ASN A 111 -19.11 -7.15 6.67
N LYS A 112 -19.54 -5.89 6.52
CA LYS A 112 -19.05 -5.00 5.48
C LYS A 112 -17.76 -4.32 5.95
N VAL A 113 -16.67 -4.60 5.24
CA VAL A 113 -15.39 -3.93 5.39
C VAL A 113 -15.30 -2.80 4.35
N ILE A 114 -14.84 -1.63 4.78
CA ILE A 114 -14.44 -0.53 3.91
C ILE A 114 -12.95 -0.34 4.11
N TRP A 115 -12.21 -0.36 3.03
CA TRP A 115 -10.76 -0.24 3.03
C TRP A 115 -10.30 1.23 2.95
N GLY A 116 -9.06 1.50 3.29
CA GLY A 116 -8.48 2.83 3.23
C GLY A 116 -9.04 3.84 4.25
N LEU A 117 -9.74 3.39 5.31
CA LEU A 117 -10.30 4.26 6.34
C LEU A 117 -9.53 4.23 7.67
N GLY A 118 -8.67 3.24 7.86
CA GLY A 118 -7.87 3.04 9.06
C GLY A 118 -6.72 4.05 9.20
N ASP A 119 -5.96 3.91 10.26
CA ASP A 119 -4.81 4.76 10.57
C ASP A 119 -3.71 4.65 9.49
N ILE A 120 -3.21 5.77 8.99
CA ILE A 120 -2.20 5.82 7.90
C ILE A 120 -0.87 5.18 8.33
N PRO A 121 -0.28 5.48 9.50
CA PRO A 121 0.92 4.78 9.98
C PRO A 121 0.76 3.26 10.07
N VAL A 122 -0.38 2.77 10.54
CA VAL A 122 -0.68 1.32 10.60
C VAL A 122 -0.80 0.74 9.19
N SER A 123 -1.46 1.46 8.28
CA SER A 123 -1.60 1.07 6.87
C SER A 123 -0.24 1.00 6.17
N ALA A 124 0.66 1.93 6.49
CA ALA A 124 2.02 1.94 5.95
C ALA A 124 2.87 0.76 6.47
N ALA A 125 2.69 0.37 7.73
CA ALA A 125 3.33 -0.83 8.26
C ALA A 125 2.83 -2.10 7.56
N ARG A 126 1.51 -2.19 7.28
CA ARG A 126 0.93 -3.30 6.49
C ARG A 126 1.48 -3.32 5.05
N LEU A 127 1.62 -2.14 4.40
CA LEU A 127 2.26 -2.04 3.09
C LEU A 127 3.70 -2.56 3.14
N GLY A 128 4.47 -2.21 4.17
CA GLY A 128 5.83 -2.70 4.35
C GLY A 128 5.91 -4.22 4.46
N ALA A 129 5.05 -4.83 5.29
CA ALA A 129 4.97 -6.28 5.42
C ALA A 129 4.58 -6.96 4.08
N PHE A 130 3.64 -6.36 3.33
CA PHE A 130 3.26 -6.86 2.01
C PHE A 130 4.42 -6.79 1.00
N ILE A 131 5.16 -5.68 0.97
CA ILE A 131 6.35 -5.53 0.11
C ILE A 131 7.41 -6.57 0.47
N ASP A 132 7.60 -6.87 1.75
CA ASP A 132 8.56 -7.90 2.18
C ASP A 132 8.18 -9.30 1.65
N VAL A 133 6.89 -9.62 1.61
CA VAL A 133 6.40 -10.87 0.96
C VAL A 133 6.64 -10.83 -0.54
N VAL A 134 6.35 -9.72 -1.22
CA VAL A 134 6.58 -9.58 -2.66
C VAL A 134 8.06 -9.76 -3.01
N LEU A 135 8.96 -9.12 -2.27
CA LEU A 135 10.42 -9.23 -2.47
C LEU A 135 10.92 -10.67 -2.21
N ALA A 136 10.43 -11.30 -1.14
CA ALA A 136 10.81 -12.68 -0.81
C ALA A 136 10.33 -13.67 -1.88
N GLN A 137 9.11 -13.49 -2.40
CA GLN A 137 8.52 -14.37 -3.41
C GLN A 137 9.15 -14.21 -4.79
N THR A 138 9.46 -12.97 -5.18
CA THR A 138 9.99 -12.67 -6.51
C THR A 138 11.50 -12.72 -6.61
N GLY A 139 12.20 -12.69 -5.47
CA GLY A 139 13.66 -12.57 -5.43
C GLY A 139 14.19 -11.19 -5.90
N ALA A 140 13.30 -10.23 -6.15
CA ALA A 140 13.68 -8.88 -6.55
C ALA A 140 14.35 -8.13 -5.39
N ALA A 141 15.32 -7.28 -5.69
CA ALA A 141 16.00 -6.45 -4.68
C ALA A 141 15.14 -5.24 -4.26
N LYS A 142 14.31 -4.74 -5.18
CA LYS A 142 13.47 -3.55 -4.98
C LYS A 142 12.12 -3.73 -5.66
N VAL A 143 11.16 -2.93 -5.24
CA VAL A 143 9.86 -2.73 -5.92
C VAL A 143 9.75 -1.31 -6.46
N ASP A 144 8.80 -1.11 -7.36
CA ASP A 144 8.24 0.18 -7.72
C ASP A 144 6.83 0.30 -7.10
N ILE A 145 6.45 1.50 -6.65
CA ILE A 145 5.13 1.73 -6.04
C ILE A 145 4.33 2.71 -6.89
N VAL A 146 3.05 2.39 -7.13
CA VAL A 146 2.07 3.32 -7.69
C VAL A 146 0.97 3.53 -6.65
N GLY A 147 0.85 4.75 -6.12
CA GLY A 147 -0.13 5.09 -5.09
C GLY A 147 -1.15 6.10 -5.57
N HIS A 148 -2.45 5.77 -5.49
CA HIS A 148 -3.53 6.69 -5.80
C HIS A 148 -4.02 7.39 -4.53
N SER A 149 -4.21 8.73 -4.60
CA SER A 149 -4.81 9.50 -3.51
C SER A 149 -4.07 9.27 -2.17
N GLN A 150 -4.75 8.82 -1.12
CA GLN A 150 -4.16 8.39 0.14
C GLN A 150 -3.03 7.37 -0.04
N GLY A 151 -3.11 6.50 -1.05
CA GLY A 151 -2.09 5.48 -1.32
C GLY A 151 -0.70 6.07 -1.53
N GLY A 152 -0.60 7.26 -2.14
CA GLY A 152 0.65 8.00 -2.23
C GLY A 152 1.18 8.44 -0.86
N THR A 153 0.30 8.90 0.02
CA THR A 153 0.65 9.30 1.40
C THR A 153 1.07 8.10 2.25
N VAL A 154 0.38 6.96 2.10
CA VAL A 154 0.74 5.68 2.76
C VAL A 154 2.11 5.19 2.29
N ALA A 155 2.38 5.27 0.98
CA ALA A 155 3.67 4.91 0.43
C ALA A 155 4.80 5.80 0.97
N ARG A 156 4.61 7.12 1.04
CA ARG A 156 5.59 8.04 1.65
C ARG A 156 5.81 7.77 3.14
N GLN A 157 4.73 7.46 3.87
CA GLN A 157 4.82 7.06 5.28
C GLN A 157 5.65 5.78 5.43
N TYR A 158 5.47 4.80 4.52
CA TYR A 158 6.28 3.59 4.49
C TYR A 158 7.76 3.90 4.20
N LEU A 159 8.04 4.71 3.19
CA LEU A 159 9.42 5.08 2.85
C LEU A 159 10.15 5.68 4.05
N LYS A 160 9.52 6.66 4.70
CA LYS A 160 10.16 7.47 5.74
C LYS A 160 10.26 6.79 7.11
N PHE A 161 9.26 5.97 7.49
CA PHE A 161 9.13 5.51 8.87
C PHE A 161 9.02 3.99 9.05
N ASN A 162 8.81 3.25 7.96
CA ASN A 162 8.52 1.81 8.04
C ASN A 162 9.50 0.95 7.24
N GLY A 163 10.70 1.45 6.97
CA GLY A 163 11.81 0.69 6.40
C GLY A 163 11.80 0.55 4.88
N GLY A 164 11.08 1.42 4.17
CA GLY A 164 11.13 1.48 2.70
C GLY A 164 12.45 2.01 2.17
N VAL A 165 13.10 2.90 2.95
CA VAL A 165 14.41 3.48 2.65
C VAL A 165 15.41 3.07 3.72
N ASN A 166 16.66 2.89 3.31
CA ASN A 166 17.80 2.69 4.19
C ASN A 166 18.63 3.98 4.20
N ASP A 167 18.52 4.76 5.28
CA ASP A 167 19.21 6.04 5.41
C ASP A 167 20.74 5.90 5.43
N ALA A 168 21.25 4.77 5.91
CA ALA A 168 22.69 4.51 5.99
C ALA A 168 23.27 4.08 4.62
N ASP A 169 22.46 3.42 3.80
CA ASP A 169 22.81 2.98 2.46
C ASP A 169 21.57 3.08 1.53
N PRO A 170 21.34 4.22 0.88
CA PRO A 170 20.20 4.40 -0.01
C PRO A 170 20.14 3.38 -1.17
N SER A 171 21.26 2.77 -1.55
CA SER A 171 21.28 1.73 -2.59
C SER A 171 20.60 0.43 -2.14
N ALA A 172 20.56 0.19 -0.82
CA ALA A 172 19.88 -0.94 -0.18
C ALA A 172 18.42 -0.66 0.16
N SER A 173 17.86 0.48 -0.27
CA SER A 173 16.43 0.79 -0.12
C SER A 173 15.57 -0.19 -0.91
N LYS A 174 14.39 -0.53 -0.36
CA LYS A 174 13.46 -1.49 -0.97
C LYS A 174 12.64 -0.94 -2.14
N VAL A 175 12.65 0.38 -2.34
CA VAL A 175 11.87 1.07 -3.38
C VAL A 175 12.78 1.85 -4.29
N GLU A 176 12.54 1.73 -5.60
CA GLU A 176 13.27 2.50 -6.63
C GLU A 176 12.44 3.68 -7.12
N ASN A 177 11.17 3.45 -7.51
CA ASN A 177 10.27 4.48 -7.98
C ASN A 177 9.02 4.57 -7.07
N LEU A 178 8.61 5.79 -6.77
CA LEU A 178 7.28 6.09 -6.25
C LEU A 178 6.54 7.00 -7.23
N VAL A 179 5.48 6.45 -7.85
CA VAL A 179 4.55 7.22 -8.66
C VAL A 179 3.30 7.51 -7.84
N THR A 180 2.92 8.78 -7.67
CA THR A 180 1.70 9.16 -6.97
C THR A 180 0.70 9.81 -7.91
N LEU A 181 -0.53 9.36 -7.85
CA LEU A 181 -1.64 9.82 -8.68
C LEU A 181 -2.63 10.58 -7.79
N GLY A 182 -2.67 11.89 -7.85
CA GLY A 182 -3.51 12.71 -6.99
C GLY A 182 -3.23 12.53 -5.50
N GLY A 183 -1.97 12.34 -5.11
CA GLY A 183 -1.59 12.07 -3.71
C GLY A 183 -1.97 13.19 -2.75
N THR A 184 -2.42 12.87 -1.53
CA THR A 184 -2.77 13.84 -0.50
C THR A 184 -1.53 14.36 0.26
N ASN A 185 -0.46 14.68 -0.49
CA ASN A 185 0.87 14.95 0.05
C ASN A 185 0.91 16.16 1.02
N HIS A 186 0.15 17.22 0.73
CA HIS A 186 -0.02 18.38 1.62
C HIS A 186 -1.45 18.50 2.16
N GLY A 187 -2.20 17.39 2.09
CA GLY A 187 -3.56 17.31 2.58
C GLY A 187 -4.61 17.92 1.65
N THR A 188 -5.83 17.79 2.11
CA THR A 188 -7.01 18.29 1.41
C THR A 188 -8.02 18.86 2.39
N ASN A 189 -8.87 19.78 1.93
CA ASN A 189 -10.03 20.26 2.69
C ASN A 189 -11.29 19.39 2.49
N PHE A 190 -11.21 18.35 1.64
CA PHE A 190 -12.34 17.45 1.29
C PHE A 190 -13.63 18.22 0.94
N GLY A 191 -13.52 19.23 0.06
CA GLY A 191 -14.69 19.98 -0.37
C GLY A 191 -15.39 20.80 0.72
N GLY A 192 -14.66 21.15 1.79
CA GLY A 192 -15.20 21.99 2.89
C GLY A 192 -15.38 21.26 4.22
N ILE A 193 -15.19 19.95 4.29
CA ILE A 193 -15.29 19.20 5.57
C ILE A 193 -14.30 19.75 6.60
N GLN A 194 -13.11 20.16 6.19
CA GLN A 194 -12.14 20.78 7.11
C GLN A 194 -12.67 22.07 7.72
N GLN A 195 -13.33 22.92 6.96
CA GLN A 195 -13.91 24.17 7.48
C GLN A 195 -14.98 23.87 8.54
N MET A 196 -15.83 22.87 8.28
CA MET A 196 -16.84 22.43 9.26
C MET A 196 -16.19 21.91 10.54
N TYR A 197 -15.13 21.10 10.41
CA TYR A 197 -14.35 20.62 11.56
C TYR A 197 -13.82 21.78 12.40
N LEU A 198 -13.20 22.79 11.77
CA LEU A 198 -12.62 23.95 12.45
C LEU A 198 -13.68 24.80 13.14
N VAL A 199 -14.85 25.00 12.52
CA VAL A 199 -15.95 25.77 13.10
C VAL A 199 -16.48 25.06 14.36
N LEU A 200 -16.69 23.76 14.32
CA LEU A 200 -17.17 22.99 15.48
C LEU A 200 -16.14 22.97 16.61
N ALA A 201 -14.85 22.83 16.29
CA ALA A 201 -13.77 22.90 17.27
C ALA A 201 -13.69 24.30 17.93
N ALA A 202 -13.80 25.37 17.13
CA ALA A 202 -13.83 26.74 17.64
C ALA A 202 -15.08 27.04 18.52
N ALA A 203 -16.19 26.34 18.27
CA ALA A 203 -17.40 26.41 19.12
C ALA A 203 -17.26 25.60 20.43
N GLY A 204 -16.10 24.99 20.68
CA GLY A 204 -15.79 24.29 21.91
C GLY A 204 -16.26 22.84 21.97
N LEU A 205 -16.69 22.26 20.82
CA LEU A 205 -16.99 20.82 20.77
C LEU A 205 -15.69 20.01 20.91
N ASP A 206 -15.80 18.86 21.59
CA ASP A 206 -14.68 17.95 21.72
C ASP A 206 -14.24 17.39 20.36
N GLN A 207 -12.94 17.41 20.11
CA GLN A 207 -12.37 17.02 18.82
C GLN A 207 -12.62 15.53 18.47
N THR A 208 -12.74 14.67 19.47
CA THR A 208 -13.08 13.26 19.27
C THR A 208 -14.52 13.13 18.76
N ILE A 209 -15.47 13.86 19.40
CA ILE A 209 -16.87 13.88 18.99
C ILE A 209 -17.00 14.44 17.57
N ILE A 210 -16.30 15.54 17.25
CA ILE A 210 -16.31 16.10 15.89
C ILE A 210 -15.79 15.09 14.88
N SER A 211 -14.69 14.41 15.23
CA SER A 211 -14.07 13.41 14.35
C SER A 211 -15.02 12.25 14.08
N GLU A 212 -15.60 11.66 15.12
CA GLU A 212 -16.57 10.58 14.98
C GLU A 212 -17.80 11.02 14.15
N LEU A 213 -18.30 12.23 14.38
CA LEU A 213 -19.45 12.75 13.65
C LEU A 213 -19.14 13.01 12.18
N LEU A 214 -18.09 13.76 11.88
CA LEU A 214 -17.79 14.17 10.51
C LEU A 214 -17.14 13.04 9.70
N PHE A 215 -16.15 12.36 10.25
CA PHE A 215 -15.41 11.34 9.49
C PHE A 215 -16.03 9.96 9.58
N GLY A 216 -16.76 9.65 10.65
CA GLY A 216 -17.58 8.44 10.75
C GLY A 216 -18.79 8.49 9.81
N LEU A 217 -19.57 9.58 9.83
CA LEU A 217 -20.76 9.74 8.98
C LEU A 217 -20.42 9.95 7.50
N THR A 218 -19.31 10.60 7.18
CA THR A 218 -18.89 10.81 5.78
C THR A 218 -18.18 9.60 5.19
N GLY A 219 -17.89 8.56 5.97
CA GLY A 219 -17.19 7.38 5.53
C GLY A 219 -15.70 7.61 5.23
N LEU A 220 -15.08 8.67 5.80
CA LEU A 220 -13.66 8.98 5.61
C LEU A 220 -12.75 8.37 6.69
N GLY A 221 -13.33 7.97 7.82
CA GLY A 221 -12.62 7.30 8.92
C GLY A 221 -11.45 8.09 9.53
N THR A 222 -10.58 7.41 10.26
CA THR A 222 -9.38 8.01 10.84
C THR A 222 -8.46 8.57 9.76
N ALA A 223 -8.32 7.86 8.66
CA ALA A 223 -7.49 8.28 7.54
C ALA A 223 -7.93 9.62 6.95
N GLY A 224 -9.24 9.88 6.83
CA GLY A 224 -9.74 11.17 6.34
C GLY A 224 -9.27 12.34 7.20
N ARG A 225 -9.36 12.21 8.53
CA ARG A 225 -8.84 13.22 9.46
C ARG A 225 -7.32 13.43 9.32
N GLN A 226 -6.58 12.35 9.12
CA GLN A 226 -5.12 12.40 8.96
C GLN A 226 -4.68 13.06 7.64
N GLN A 227 -5.58 13.12 6.65
CA GLN A 227 -5.34 13.78 5.37
C GLN A 227 -5.78 15.25 5.32
N LEU A 228 -6.31 15.80 6.42
CA LEU A 228 -6.64 17.23 6.47
C LEU A 228 -5.38 18.08 6.36
N ILE A 229 -5.51 19.25 5.73
CA ILE A 229 -4.45 20.25 5.66
C ILE A 229 -3.98 20.61 7.08
N GLY A 230 -2.66 20.47 7.30
CA GLY A 230 -2.06 20.78 8.59
C GLY A 230 -2.30 19.72 9.68
N SER A 231 -2.78 18.54 9.32
CA SER A 231 -2.91 17.45 10.29
C SER A 231 -1.56 17.05 10.89
N PRO A 232 -1.49 16.60 12.16
CA PRO A 232 -0.24 16.16 12.77
C PRO A 232 0.47 15.05 11.99
N THR A 233 -0.28 14.18 11.32
CA THR A 233 0.27 13.10 10.48
C THR A 233 1.04 13.69 9.30
N LEU A 234 0.46 14.62 8.55
CA LEU A 234 1.12 15.25 7.41
C LEU A 234 2.24 16.19 7.83
N GLN A 235 2.08 16.93 8.95
CA GLN A 235 3.17 17.74 9.50
C GLN A 235 4.40 16.88 9.81
N ARG A 236 4.20 15.73 10.46
CA ARG A 236 5.30 14.79 10.75
C ARG A 236 5.88 14.18 9.47
N LEU A 237 5.03 13.80 8.51
CA LEU A 237 5.46 13.21 7.25
C LEU A 237 6.33 14.15 6.42
N ASN A 238 5.99 15.44 6.39
CA ASN A 238 6.69 16.47 5.61
C ASN A 238 7.86 17.13 6.39
N ALA A 239 7.97 16.89 7.70
CA ALA A 239 9.05 17.46 8.50
C ALA A 239 10.42 16.90 8.09
N GLY A 240 11.42 17.80 7.94
CA GLY A 240 12.79 17.42 7.57
C GLY A 240 13.02 17.10 6.10
N GLY A 241 12.00 17.24 5.26
CA GLY A 241 12.01 16.94 3.83
C GLY A 241 10.83 16.05 3.43
N GLU A 242 10.42 16.17 2.19
CA GLU A 242 9.22 15.50 1.67
C GLU A 242 9.55 14.23 0.89
N VAL A 243 10.81 14.03 0.56
CA VAL A 243 11.31 12.95 -0.29
C VAL A 243 12.52 12.30 0.36
N GLU A 244 12.64 11.01 0.15
CA GLU A 244 13.71 10.20 0.74
C GLU A 244 14.82 9.93 -0.30
N PRO A 245 16.10 9.93 0.09
CA PRO A 245 17.20 9.72 -0.82
C PRO A 245 17.17 8.32 -1.47
N GLY A 246 17.60 8.24 -2.72
CA GLY A 246 17.66 6.98 -3.48
C GLY A 246 16.33 6.50 -4.05
N VAL A 247 15.26 7.28 -3.91
CA VAL A 247 13.95 7.03 -4.52
C VAL A 247 13.68 8.08 -5.60
N ARG A 248 13.18 7.67 -6.75
CA ARG A 248 12.69 8.58 -7.80
C ARG A 248 11.18 8.80 -7.63
N TYR A 249 10.75 10.06 -7.65
CA TYR A 249 9.36 10.44 -7.47
C TYR A 249 8.78 10.98 -8.76
N THR A 250 7.66 10.40 -9.21
CA THR A 250 6.80 10.98 -10.23
C THR A 250 5.45 11.30 -9.60
N VAL A 251 5.11 12.57 -9.54
CA VAL A 251 3.90 13.07 -8.89
C VAL A 251 2.95 13.60 -9.95
N VAL A 252 1.85 12.90 -10.16
CA VAL A 252 0.86 13.22 -11.18
C VAL A 252 -0.37 13.84 -10.54
N GLY A 253 -0.65 15.09 -10.90
CA GLY A 253 -1.87 15.81 -10.51
C GLY A 253 -2.81 15.99 -11.68
N THR A 254 -4.08 16.26 -11.40
CA THR A 254 -5.03 16.77 -12.39
C THR A 254 -5.58 18.13 -11.97
N LYS A 255 -5.65 19.06 -12.91
CA LYS A 255 -6.26 20.39 -12.70
C LYS A 255 -7.75 20.33 -12.38
N PHE A 256 -8.37 19.17 -12.65
CA PHE A 256 -9.79 18.89 -12.39
C PHE A 256 -10.02 18.14 -11.07
N ASP A 257 -9.02 18.08 -10.19
CA ASP A 257 -9.16 17.44 -8.89
C ASP A 257 -10.11 18.25 -7.98
N LYS A 258 -11.16 17.55 -7.50
CA LYS A 258 -12.12 18.11 -6.53
C LYS A 258 -12.05 17.39 -5.18
N VAL A 259 -11.12 16.45 -5.04
CA VAL A 259 -10.87 15.71 -3.81
C VAL A 259 -9.63 16.28 -3.11
N VAL A 260 -8.48 16.30 -3.79
CA VAL A 260 -7.30 17.03 -3.30
C VAL A 260 -7.45 18.49 -3.70
N THR A 261 -7.82 19.32 -2.75
CA THR A 261 -8.13 20.74 -2.99
C THR A 261 -7.36 21.67 -2.04
N PRO A 262 -6.64 22.68 -2.59
CA PRO A 262 -6.37 22.91 -4.02
C PRO A 262 -5.55 21.79 -4.68
N PRO A 263 -5.68 21.54 -6.00
CA PRO A 263 -5.01 20.42 -6.69
C PRO A 263 -3.48 20.45 -6.59
N GLU A 264 -2.86 21.61 -6.50
CA GLU A 264 -1.40 21.80 -6.37
C GLU A 264 -0.84 21.14 -5.10
N ARG A 265 -1.69 20.84 -4.11
CA ARG A 265 -1.30 20.18 -2.86
C ARG A 265 -0.87 18.73 -3.06
N THR A 266 -1.08 18.17 -4.25
CA THR A 266 -0.54 16.86 -4.61
C THR A 266 0.97 16.89 -4.85
N PHE A 267 1.55 18.02 -5.25
CA PHE A 267 2.96 18.12 -5.62
C PHE A 267 3.88 18.07 -4.41
N LEU A 268 5.09 17.55 -4.62
CA LEU A 268 6.12 17.44 -3.60
C LEU A 268 7.19 18.51 -3.81
N ASP A 269 7.77 19.00 -2.72
CA ASP A 269 8.97 19.83 -2.77
C ASP A 269 10.19 18.91 -3.00
N GLY A 270 10.84 19.10 -4.15
CA GLY A 270 12.03 18.35 -4.58
C GLY A 270 13.34 18.86 -3.98
N THR A 271 13.31 19.55 -2.86
CA THR A 271 14.55 19.96 -2.18
C THR A 271 15.22 18.75 -1.54
N GLY A 272 16.37 18.35 -2.04
CA GLY A 272 17.12 17.20 -1.52
C GLY A 272 17.88 16.43 -2.61
N SER A 273 18.33 15.23 -2.27
CA SER A 273 19.08 14.34 -3.17
C SER A 273 18.20 13.41 -4.02
N ALA A 274 16.88 13.44 -3.82
CA ALA A 274 15.95 12.63 -4.60
C ALA A 274 15.51 13.35 -5.88
N GLU A 275 15.28 12.57 -6.93
CA GLU A 275 14.72 13.06 -8.18
C GLU A 275 13.20 13.19 -8.04
N VAL A 276 12.66 14.41 -8.23
CA VAL A 276 11.22 14.67 -8.16
C VAL A 276 10.72 15.26 -9.47
N ARG A 277 9.77 14.61 -10.09
CA ARG A 277 9.06 15.10 -11.27
C ARG A 277 7.60 15.34 -10.93
N ASN A 278 7.23 16.60 -10.72
CA ASN A 278 5.84 17.02 -10.60
C ASN A 278 5.26 17.32 -11.99
N MET A 279 4.07 16.80 -12.28
CA MET A 279 3.42 17.05 -13.57
C MET A 279 1.90 17.00 -13.49
N TRP A 280 1.26 17.77 -14.36
CA TRP A 280 -0.17 17.66 -14.58
C TRP A 280 -0.46 16.61 -15.68
N VAL A 281 -1.59 15.90 -15.56
CA VAL A 281 -2.10 15.08 -16.68
C VAL A 281 -2.28 15.91 -17.93
N GLN A 282 -2.63 17.19 -17.76
CA GLN A 282 -2.87 18.17 -18.82
C GLN A 282 -1.59 18.71 -19.49
N ASP A 283 -0.40 18.38 -18.98
CA ASP A 283 0.84 18.83 -19.62
C ASP A 283 1.00 18.14 -20.99
N GLY A 284 0.90 18.93 -22.06
CA GLY A 284 0.89 18.43 -23.44
C GLY A 284 -0.41 17.73 -23.87
N CYS A 285 -1.49 17.85 -23.08
CA CYS A 285 -2.85 17.44 -23.43
C CYS A 285 -3.90 18.30 -22.71
N GLU A 286 -4.05 19.52 -23.10
CA GLU A 286 -4.96 20.49 -22.44
C GLU A 286 -6.44 20.09 -22.48
N SER A 287 -6.82 19.25 -23.43
CA SER A 287 -8.19 18.72 -23.56
C SER A 287 -8.56 17.64 -22.55
N ASN A 288 -7.57 16.99 -21.93
CA ASN A 288 -7.85 15.96 -20.92
C ASN A 288 -8.48 16.61 -19.67
N THR A 289 -9.63 16.09 -19.25
CA THR A 289 -10.40 16.59 -18.10
C THR A 289 -10.58 15.55 -17.00
N VAL A 290 -9.68 14.57 -16.94
CA VAL A 290 -9.79 13.48 -15.99
C VAL A 290 -9.90 14.00 -14.55
N PRO A 291 -10.94 13.58 -13.80
CA PRO A 291 -11.10 13.94 -12.39
C PRO A 291 -10.25 13.04 -11.49
N HIS A 292 -10.19 13.32 -10.19
CA HIS A 292 -9.43 12.57 -9.20
C HIS A 292 -9.60 11.04 -9.27
N GLN A 293 -10.85 10.56 -9.27
CA GLN A 293 -11.15 9.13 -9.32
C GLN A 293 -10.83 8.50 -10.68
N GLY A 294 -10.78 9.31 -11.74
CA GLY A 294 -10.43 8.87 -13.08
C GLY A 294 -8.95 8.59 -13.28
N LEU A 295 -8.07 9.08 -12.41
CA LEU A 295 -6.63 8.94 -12.56
C LEU A 295 -6.14 7.50 -12.67
N THR A 296 -6.85 6.53 -12.13
CA THR A 296 -6.50 5.10 -12.20
C THR A 296 -7.06 4.39 -13.44
N PHE A 297 -7.88 5.09 -14.23
CA PHE A 297 -8.58 4.55 -15.40
C PHE A 297 -8.22 5.25 -16.71
N ASP A 298 -7.53 6.40 -16.63
CA ASP A 298 -7.19 7.23 -17.78
C ASP A 298 -5.97 6.66 -18.52
N ASP A 299 -6.08 6.50 -19.83
CA ASP A 299 -5.03 5.93 -20.67
C ASP A 299 -3.76 6.77 -20.67
N ARG A 300 -3.89 8.11 -20.61
CA ARG A 300 -2.75 9.01 -20.53
C ARG A 300 -2.02 8.88 -19.19
N VAL A 301 -2.76 8.72 -18.09
CA VAL A 301 -2.16 8.48 -16.77
C VAL A 301 -1.45 7.13 -16.77
N THR A 302 -2.05 6.11 -17.36
CA THR A 302 -1.40 4.79 -17.51
C THR A 302 -0.10 4.91 -18.30
N TYR A 303 -0.10 5.63 -19.42
CA TYR A 303 1.12 5.93 -20.19
C TYR A 303 2.18 6.66 -19.36
N ILE A 304 1.78 7.65 -18.56
CA ILE A 304 2.69 8.39 -17.68
C ILE A 304 3.32 7.44 -16.65
N VAL A 305 2.54 6.54 -16.05
CA VAL A 305 3.03 5.53 -15.10
C VAL A 305 4.03 4.61 -15.80
N GLN A 306 3.70 4.04 -16.95
CA GLN A 306 4.58 3.16 -17.72
C GLN A 306 5.91 3.85 -18.05
N THR A 307 5.85 5.11 -18.49
CA THR A 307 7.07 5.91 -18.78
C THR A 307 7.87 6.26 -17.51
N ALA A 308 7.22 6.43 -16.36
CA ALA A 308 7.90 6.67 -15.10
C ALA A 308 8.63 5.43 -14.58
N LEU A 309 8.06 4.24 -14.83
CA LEU A 309 8.65 2.94 -14.45
C LEU A 309 9.78 2.53 -15.41
N ASP A 310 9.57 2.77 -16.72
CA ASP A 310 10.51 2.51 -17.80
C ASP A 310 10.51 3.69 -18.80
N PRO A 311 11.50 4.59 -18.74
CA PRO A 311 11.59 5.71 -19.67
C PRO A 311 11.66 5.32 -21.14
N SER A 312 12.18 4.13 -21.49
CA SER A 312 12.25 3.65 -22.88
C SER A 312 10.87 3.33 -23.48
N TYR A 313 9.84 3.21 -22.66
CA TYR A 313 8.45 3.05 -23.13
C TYR A 313 8.03 4.19 -24.08
N ALA A 314 8.50 5.42 -23.80
CA ALA A 314 8.20 6.58 -24.65
C ALA A 314 8.89 6.54 -26.03
N ASP A 315 9.92 5.70 -26.24
CA ASP A 315 10.60 5.58 -27.53
C ASP A 315 9.72 4.89 -28.59
N THR A 316 8.79 4.06 -28.12
CA THR A 316 7.91 3.22 -28.98
C THR A 316 6.42 3.55 -28.86
N HIS A 317 6.03 4.34 -27.87
CA HIS A 317 4.63 4.67 -27.59
C HIS A 317 4.43 6.18 -27.51
N THR A 318 3.28 6.65 -27.99
CA THR A 318 2.91 8.07 -27.93
C THR A 318 1.88 8.29 -26.83
N ALA A 319 2.04 9.37 -26.06
CA ALA A 319 1.10 9.73 -25.02
C ALA A 319 -0.31 9.94 -25.57
N PRO A 320 -1.33 9.19 -25.12
CA PRO A 320 -2.71 9.44 -25.50
C PRO A 320 -3.16 10.85 -25.10
N CYS A 321 -4.05 11.44 -25.89
CA CYS A 321 -4.66 12.73 -25.57
C CYS A 321 -6.13 12.69 -26.03
N ASN A 322 -6.98 12.13 -25.17
CA ASN A 322 -8.41 11.94 -25.43
C ASN A 322 -9.24 13.01 -24.71
#